data_2cd15c647f79a9199f2b762294dadc1e
#
_entry.id   2cd15c647f79a9199f2b762294dadc1e
#
_cell.length_a   1.000
_cell.length_b   1.000
_cell.length_c   1.000
_cell.angle_alpha   90.00
_cell.angle_beta   90.00
_cell.angle_gamma   90.00
#
_symmetry.space_group_name_H-M   'P 1'
#
loop_
_entity.id
_entity.type
_entity.pdbx_description
1 polymer ?
#
loop_
_entity_poly.entity_id
_entity_poly.type
_entity_poly.pdbx_seq_one_letter_code
_entity_poly.pdbx_strand_id
1 'polypeptide(L)'
;FMIVGCECRWVVVDHLHMLVSSIAEGDERRAIDNIMTRLRSLVEETGAGIVLVSHLRRIVGNKGHENGVETSLSHLRGSQSIAQLSDCVISLERNQQSSDPVEANTTRVRVLKSRYTGDVGVASHLVYDKNTGRLSELDTDDIAITSENEEEICRAFD
;
A
#
# COMPACT_ATOMS: atom_id res chain seq x y z
N PHE A 1 18.89 5.14 -18.70
CA PHE A 1 20.25 5.27 -18.14
C PHE A 1 20.41 4.45 -16.87
N MET A 2 19.57 4.63 -15.83
CA MET A 2 19.75 3.96 -14.52
C MET A 2 19.77 2.42 -14.64
N ILE A 3 18.88 1.81 -15.38
CA ILE A 3 18.81 0.37 -15.52
C ILE A 3 19.99 -0.16 -16.35
N VAL A 4 20.19 0.39 -17.56
CA VAL A 4 21.21 -0.13 -18.50
C VAL A 4 22.61 0.41 -18.19
N GLY A 5 22.74 1.71 -17.85
CA GLY A 5 24.04 2.34 -17.64
C GLY A 5 24.62 2.14 -16.25
N CYS A 6 23.76 1.98 -15.23
CA CYS A 6 24.17 1.78 -13.82
C CYS A 6 23.83 0.37 -13.30
N GLU A 7 23.34 -0.53 -14.16
CA GLU A 7 22.98 -1.92 -13.82
C GLU A 7 21.98 -2.02 -12.65
N CYS A 8 21.11 -1.01 -12.49
CA CYS A 8 20.10 -1.00 -11.43
C CYS A 8 19.07 -2.10 -11.68
N ARG A 9 18.96 -3.04 -10.74
CA ARG A 9 17.98 -4.14 -10.81
C ARG A 9 16.59 -3.74 -10.28
N TRP A 10 16.53 -2.69 -9.44
CA TRP A 10 15.30 -2.19 -8.84
C TRP A 10 15.25 -0.67 -8.97
N VAL A 11 14.08 -0.17 -9.33
CA VAL A 11 13.78 1.28 -9.40
C VAL A 11 12.56 1.56 -8.54
N VAL A 12 12.70 2.51 -7.62
CA VAL A 12 11.58 3.01 -6.81
C VAL A 12 11.12 4.35 -7.37
N VAL A 13 9.82 4.47 -7.62
CA VAL A 13 9.18 5.70 -8.12
C VAL A 13 8.18 6.20 -7.08
N ASP A 14 8.51 7.30 -6.43
CA ASP A 14 7.65 7.97 -5.45
C ASP A 14 7.33 9.40 -5.94
N HIS A 15 6.15 9.65 -6.44
CA HIS A 15 5.02 8.76 -6.71
C HIS A 15 4.52 8.93 -8.16
N LEU A 16 3.63 8.03 -8.62
CA LEU A 16 3.10 7.99 -9.98
C LEU A 16 2.57 9.35 -10.48
N HIS A 17 1.81 10.09 -9.64
CA HIS A 17 1.18 11.35 -10.05
C HIS A 17 2.17 12.48 -10.32
N MET A 18 3.42 12.39 -9.81
CA MET A 18 4.48 13.34 -10.20
C MET A 18 4.89 13.14 -11.65
N LEU A 19 4.95 11.91 -12.13
CA LEU A 19 5.23 11.63 -13.54
C LEU A 19 4.10 12.13 -14.43
N VAL A 20 2.85 11.99 -13.96
CA VAL A 20 1.67 12.44 -14.72
C VAL A 20 1.63 13.97 -14.83
N SER A 21 1.86 14.68 -13.73
CA SER A 21 1.80 16.16 -13.70
C SER A 21 2.83 16.82 -14.62
N SER A 22 3.93 16.14 -14.94
CA SER A 22 4.96 16.65 -15.84
C SER A 22 4.62 16.45 -17.32
N ILE A 23 3.61 15.64 -17.66
CA ILE A 23 3.32 15.21 -19.04
C ILE A 23 1.91 15.65 -19.48
N ALA A 24 0.97 15.80 -18.55
CA ALA A 24 -0.44 15.97 -18.85
C ALA A 24 -0.85 17.43 -19.05
N GLU A 25 -1.08 17.82 -20.29
CA GLU A 25 -2.05 18.85 -20.64
C GLU A 25 -3.36 18.13 -21.01
N GLY A 26 -4.26 17.87 -20.04
CA GLY A 26 -5.60 17.36 -20.30
C GLY A 26 -6.04 16.15 -19.50
N ASP A 27 -6.00 14.94 -20.06
CA ASP A 27 -6.61 13.74 -19.46
C ASP A 27 -5.63 12.95 -18.58
N GLU A 28 -5.70 13.19 -17.26
CA GLU A 28 -4.88 12.49 -16.23
C GLU A 28 -4.99 10.96 -16.38
N ARG A 29 -6.18 10.43 -16.66
CA ARG A 29 -6.40 8.99 -16.78
C ARG A 29 -5.62 8.39 -17.95
N ARG A 30 -5.67 9.03 -19.13
CA ARG A 30 -4.90 8.58 -20.29
C ARG A 30 -3.40 8.68 -20.07
N ALA A 31 -2.94 9.72 -19.38
CA ALA A 31 -1.54 9.86 -19.03
C ALA A 31 -1.08 8.71 -18.11
N ILE A 32 -1.89 8.35 -17.11
CA ILE A 32 -1.62 7.19 -16.25
C ILE A 32 -1.56 5.89 -17.06
N ASP A 33 -2.53 5.64 -17.95
CA ASP A 33 -2.56 4.44 -18.78
C ASP A 33 -1.31 4.32 -19.66
N ASN A 34 -0.87 5.42 -20.27
CA ASN A 34 0.34 5.46 -21.07
C ASN A 34 1.61 5.20 -20.24
N ILE A 35 1.71 5.82 -19.06
CA ILE A 35 2.85 5.61 -18.15
C ILE A 35 2.91 4.16 -17.69
N MET A 36 1.78 3.59 -17.24
CA MET A 36 1.72 2.20 -16.79
C MET A 36 2.13 1.22 -17.90
N THR A 37 1.66 1.47 -19.13
CA THR A 37 2.04 0.66 -20.29
C THR A 37 3.55 0.75 -20.57
N ARG A 38 4.13 1.96 -20.53
CA ARG A 38 5.58 2.16 -20.73
C ARG A 38 6.42 1.52 -19.63
N LEU A 39 5.98 1.63 -18.35
CA LEU A 39 6.67 0.99 -17.24
C LEU A 39 6.62 -0.54 -17.38
N ARG A 40 5.50 -1.10 -17.83
CA ARG A 40 5.37 -2.53 -18.09
C ARG A 40 6.33 -3.00 -19.19
N SER A 41 6.36 -2.30 -20.33
CA SER A 41 7.31 -2.60 -21.42
C SER A 41 8.75 -2.51 -20.92
N LEU A 42 9.09 -1.50 -20.14
CA LEU A 42 10.46 -1.34 -19.59
C LEU A 42 10.86 -2.54 -18.71
N VAL A 43 9.96 -3.01 -17.85
CA VAL A 43 10.19 -4.22 -17.03
C VAL A 43 10.43 -5.45 -17.91
N GLU A 44 9.60 -5.63 -18.95
CA GLU A 44 9.71 -6.78 -19.86
C GLU A 44 10.99 -6.75 -20.70
N GLU A 45 11.41 -5.56 -21.17
CA GLU A 45 12.62 -5.39 -21.97
C GLU A 45 13.90 -5.52 -21.17
N THR A 46 13.90 -5.08 -19.90
CA THR A 46 15.13 -4.97 -19.10
C THR A 46 15.26 -6.03 -18.01
N GLY A 47 14.16 -6.67 -17.62
CA GLY A 47 14.10 -7.56 -16.45
C GLY A 47 14.26 -6.86 -15.11
N ALA A 48 14.23 -5.51 -15.06
CA ALA A 48 14.31 -4.76 -13.83
C ALA A 48 13.00 -4.76 -13.07
N GLY A 49 13.06 -4.77 -11.74
CA GLY A 49 11.88 -4.59 -10.88
C GLY A 49 11.54 -3.11 -10.71
N ILE A 50 10.26 -2.77 -10.70
CA ILE A 50 9.79 -1.41 -10.41
C ILE A 50 8.84 -1.44 -9.21
N VAL A 51 9.15 -0.64 -8.19
CA VAL A 51 8.27 -0.34 -7.06
C VAL A 51 7.67 1.04 -7.29
N LEU A 52 6.35 1.08 -7.49
CA LEU A 52 5.63 2.30 -7.81
C LEU A 52 4.70 2.68 -6.67
N VAL A 53 4.92 3.87 -6.09
CA VAL A 53 4.03 4.43 -5.08
C VAL A 53 2.85 5.12 -5.76
N SER A 54 1.63 4.79 -5.34
CA SER A 54 0.41 5.40 -5.84
C SER A 54 -0.48 5.88 -4.71
N HIS A 55 -1.10 7.05 -4.87
CA HIS A 55 -2.08 7.56 -3.91
C HIS A 55 -3.42 6.85 -4.03
N LEU A 56 -4.12 6.80 -2.90
CA LEU A 56 -5.50 6.38 -2.83
C LEU A 56 -6.43 7.58 -3.12
N ARG A 57 -7.58 7.30 -3.73
CA ARG A 57 -8.67 8.28 -3.83
C ARG A 57 -9.34 8.44 -2.47
N ARG A 58 -9.90 9.61 -2.22
CA ARG A 58 -10.73 9.82 -1.03
C ARG A 58 -11.97 8.93 -1.09
N ILE A 59 -12.28 8.29 0.04
CA ILE A 59 -13.52 7.53 0.19
C ILE A 59 -14.65 8.52 0.48
N VAL A 60 -15.81 8.29 -0.14
CA VAL A 60 -17.02 9.05 0.16
C VAL A 60 -17.67 8.42 1.39
N GLY A 61 -17.77 9.16 2.51
CA GLY A 61 -18.35 8.69 3.76
C GLY A 61 -17.74 9.37 4.99
N ASN A 62 -18.20 8.94 6.17
CA ASN A 62 -17.77 9.54 7.45
C ASN A 62 -16.40 9.05 7.95
N LYS A 63 -15.85 8.00 7.35
CA LYS A 63 -14.54 7.45 7.71
C LYS A 63 -13.64 7.40 6.48
N GLY A 64 -12.46 8.03 6.56
CA GLY A 64 -11.43 8.00 5.53
C GLY A 64 -10.38 6.91 5.77
N HIS A 65 -9.37 6.86 4.92
CA HIS A 65 -8.24 5.93 5.08
C HIS A 65 -7.46 6.17 6.38
N GLU A 66 -7.47 7.41 6.88
CA GLU A 66 -6.87 7.79 8.16
C GLU A 66 -7.53 7.15 9.39
N ASN A 67 -8.73 6.60 9.23
CA ASN A 67 -9.45 5.85 10.25
C ASN A 67 -9.26 4.32 10.11
N GLY A 68 -8.27 3.86 9.37
CA GLY A 68 -7.96 2.44 9.20
C GLY A 68 -8.94 1.67 8.31
N VAL A 69 -9.70 2.39 7.46
CA VAL A 69 -10.62 1.74 6.53
C VAL A 69 -9.86 0.83 5.58
N GLU A 70 -10.35 -0.39 5.44
CA GLU A 70 -9.76 -1.42 4.58
C GLU A 70 -9.65 -0.94 3.13
N THR A 71 -8.46 -1.12 2.57
CA THR A 71 -8.16 -0.71 1.20
C THR A 71 -8.55 -1.79 0.20
N SER A 72 -9.02 -1.36 -0.96
CA SER A 72 -9.30 -2.23 -2.10
C SER A 72 -8.66 -1.69 -3.38
N LEU A 73 -8.56 -2.53 -4.42
CA LEU A 73 -8.05 -2.11 -5.74
C LEU A 73 -8.85 -0.96 -6.34
N SER A 74 -10.15 -0.86 -6.00
CA SER A 74 -11.00 0.24 -6.46
C SER A 74 -10.66 1.59 -5.82
N HIS A 75 -9.88 1.61 -4.74
CA HIS A 75 -9.43 2.83 -4.09
C HIS A 75 -8.16 3.43 -4.71
N LEU A 76 -7.53 2.76 -5.68
CA LEU A 76 -6.41 3.35 -6.41
C LEU A 76 -6.87 4.59 -7.18
N ARG A 77 -6.11 5.68 -7.04
CA ARG A 77 -6.43 6.95 -7.69
C ARG A 77 -5.96 6.92 -9.15
N GLY A 78 -6.87 7.33 -10.04
CA GLY A 78 -6.58 7.63 -11.44
C GLY A 78 -7.11 6.57 -12.40
N SER A 79 -6.46 5.42 -12.57
CA SER A 79 -6.85 4.43 -13.56
C SER A 79 -6.81 3.00 -13.06
N GLN A 80 -7.69 2.16 -13.62
CA GLN A 80 -7.67 0.71 -13.38
C GLN A 80 -6.39 0.04 -13.94
N SER A 81 -5.70 0.68 -14.89
CA SER A 81 -4.45 0.17 -15.45
C SER A 81 -3.37 -0.05 -14.39
N ILE A 82 -3.38 0.74 -13.29
CA ILE A 82 -2.48 0.55 -12.16
C ILE A 82 -2.63 -0.87 -11.60
N ALA A 83 -3.86 -1.28 -11.29
CA ALA A 83 -4.13 -2.62 -10.79
C ALA A 83 -3.92 -3.70 -11.86
N GLN A 84 -4.28 -3.43 -13.12
CA GLN A 84 -4.21 -4.42 -14.20
C GLN A 84 -2.77 -4.77 -14.59
N LEU A 85 -1.90 -3.76 -14.73
CA LEU A 85 -0.54 -3.92 -15.22
C LEU A 85 0.48 -4.25 -14.13
N SER A 86 0.16 -4.03 -12.85
CA SER A 86 1.00 -4.44 -11.73
C SER A 86 0.94 -5.95 -11.52
N ASP A 87 2.07 -6.56 -11.16
CA ASP A 87 2.14 -7.98 -10.79
C ASP A 87 1.72 -8.20 -9.34
N CYS A 88 2.04 -7.26 -8.46
CA CYS A 88 1.64 -7.24 -7.06
C CYS A 88 1.13 -5.85 -6.68
N VAL A 89 0.11 -5.78 -5.83
CA VAL A 89 -0.40 -4.54 -5.24
C VAL A 89 -0.47 -4.73 -3.73
N ILE A 90 0.24 -3.88 -3.02
CA ILE A 90 0.31 -3.89 -1.55
C ILE A 90 -0.25 -2.56 -1.05
N SER A 91 -1.13 -2.61 -0.06
CA SER A 91 -1.58 -1.43 0.67
C SER A 91 -0.98 -1.38 2.07
N LEU A 92 -0.72 -0.17 2.53
CA LEU A 92 -0.33 0.15 3.89
C LEU A 92 -1.50 0.89 4.53
N GLU A 93 -2.13 0.25 5.52
CA GLU A 93 -3.33 0.74 6.19
C GLU A 93 -2.99 1.08 7.65
N ARG A 94 -3.44 2.23 8.14
CA ARG A 94 -3.18 2.66 9.50
C ARG A 94 -4.36 3.47 10.04
N ASN A 95 -4.82 3.15 11.26
CA ASN A 95 -5.81 3.94 11.98
C ASN A 95 -5.12 5.01 12.83
N GLN A 96 -4.80 6.14 12.23
CA GLN A 96 -4.13 7.25 12.93
C GLN A 96 -5.04 7.96 13.94
N GLN A 97 -6.35 7.74 13.85
CA GLN A 97 -7.36 8.38 14.71
C GLN A 97 -7.78 7.49 15.88
N SER A 98 -7.18 6.32 16.04
CA SER A 98 -7.46 5.44 17.18
C SER A 98 -7.06 6.11 18.50
N SER A 99 -7.89 5.92 19.52
CA SER A 99 -7.57 6.27 20.90
C SER A 99 -6.52 5.35 21.53
N ASP A 100 -6.38 4.14 20.99
CA ASP A 100 -5.33 3.20 21.39
C ASP A 100 -3.99 3.57 20.72
N PRO A 101 -2.95 3.91 21.52
CA PRO A 101 -1.63 4.26 20.98
C PRO A 101 -0.95 3.13 20.20
N VAL A 102 -1.24 1.87 20.51
CA VAL A 102 -0.67 0.72 19.80
C VAL A 102 -1.29 0.63 18.42
N GLU A 103 -2.62 0.64 18.31
CA GLU A 103 -3.33 0.65 17.05
C GLU A 103 -2.94 1.87 16.21
N ALA A 104 -2.88 3.06 16.82
CA ALA A 104 -2.50 4.30 16.13
C ALA A 104 -1.07 4.28 15.56
N ASN A 105 -0.19 3.43 16.07
CA ASN A 105 1.18 3.27 15.58
C ASN A 105 1.39 1.99 14.76
N THR A 106 0.36 1.15 14.62
CA THR A 106 0.44 -0.10 13.85
C THR A 106 -0.01 0.12 12.42
N THR A 107 0.82 -0.29 11.47
CA THR A 107 0.52 -0.30 10.05
C THR A 107 0.24 -1.73 9.60
N ARG A 108 -0.96 -1.97 9.09
CA ARG A 108 -1.33 -3.24 8.47
C ARG A 108 -0.83 -3.27 7.04
N VAL A 109 -0.06 -4.30 6.71
CA VAL A 109 0.40 -4.58 5.35
C VAL A 109 -0.57 -5.58 4.72
N ARG A 110 -1.25 -5.17 3.65
CA ARG A 110 -2.24 -6.01 2.97
C ARG A 110 -1.85 -6.22 1.51
N VAL A 111 -1.88 -7.46 1.06
CA VAL A 111 -1.77 -7.82 -0.35
C VAL A 111 -3.14 -7.71 -0.99
N LEU A 112 -3.31 -6.78 -1.93
CA LEU A 112 -4.56 -6.59 -2.69
C LEU A 112 -4.56 -7.38 -3.99
N LYS A 113 -3.37 -7.71 -4.50
CA LYS A 113 -3.18 -8.51 -5.71
C LYS A 113 -1.83 -9.19 -5.66
N SER A 114 -1.80 -10.46 -6.02
CA SER A 114 -0.58 -11.22 -6.36
C SER A 114 -0.86 -12.01 -7.64
N ARG A 115 -0.16 -11.67 -8.72
CA ARG A 115 -0.30 -12.38 -10.02
C ARG A 115 0.26 -13.79 -9.95
N TYR A 116 1.30 -13.99 -9.14
CA TYR A 116 2.05 -15.24 -9.11
C TYR A 116 1.42 -16.31 -8.24
N THR A 117 0.89 -15.91 -7.07
CA THR A 117 0.30 -16.86 -6.11
C THR A 117 -1.23 -16.81 -6.10
N GLY A 118 -1.81 -15.67 -6.45
CA GLY A 118 -3.26 -15.42 -6.31
C GLY A 118 -3.68 -15.11 -4.87
N ASP A 119 -2.78 -15.22 -3.88
CA ASP A 119 -3.08 -14.98 -2.49
C ASP A 119 -3.26 -13.49 -2.23
N VAL A 120 -4.29 -13.16 -1.46
CA VAL A 120 -4.63 -11.81 -1.03
C VAL A 120 -5.01 -11.81 0.45
N GLY A 121 -4.87 -10.68 1.11
CA GLY A 121 -5.23 -10.53 2.52
C GLY A 121 -4.15 -9.81 3.32
N VAL A 122 -4.28 -9.83 4.64
CA VAL A 122 -3.28 -9.24 5.55
C VAL A 122 -2.04 -10.12 5.56
N ALA A 123 -0.89 -9.52 5.25
CA ALA A 123 0.40 -10.20 5.22
C ALA A 123 1.17 -10.01 6.53
N SER A 124 1.10 -8.81 7.13
CA SER A 124 1.86 -8.49 8.34
C SER A 124 1.31 -7.23 9.01
N HIS A 125 1.69 -7.02 10.26
CA HIS A 125 1.50 -5.80 11.03
C HIS A 125 2.87 -5.22 11.41
N LEU A 126 3.08 -3.94 11.11
CA LEU A 126 4.32 -3.24 11.39
C LEU A 126 4.08 -2.15 12.42
N VAL A 127 4.84 -2.16 13.51
CA VAL A 127 4.81 -1.11 14.54
C VAL A 127 5.92 -0.12 14.30
N TYR A 128 5.56 1.16 14.35
CA TYR A 128 6.50 2.26 14.25
C TYR A 128 7.03 2.67 15.62
N ASP A 129 8.33 2.52 15.82
CA ASP A 129 9.02 3.05 17.01
C ASP A 129 9.43 4.51 16.78
N LYS A 130 8.81 5.41 17.53
CA LYS A 130 9.04 6.86 17.45
C LYS A 130 10.46 7.27 17.90
N ASN A 131 11.11 6.47 18.76
CA ASN A 131 12.43 6.81 19.30
C ASN A 131 13.52 6.45 18.29
N THR A 132 13.37 5.36 17.57
CA THR A 132 14.36 4.86 16.61
C THR A 132 14.02 5.17 15.15
N GLY A 133 12.74 5.54 14.87
CA GLY A 133 12.24 5.73 13.51
C GLY A 133 12.12 4.43 12.70
N ARG A 134 12.16 3.28 13.35
CA ARG A 134 12.11 1.97 12.71
C ARG A 134 10.69 1.40 12.69
N LEU A 135 10.42 0.60 11.67
CA LEU A 135 9.28 -0.31 11.61
C LEU A 135 9.78 -1.71 11.99
N SER A 136 9.09 -2.36 12.91
CA SER A 136 9.32 -3.76 13.28
C SER A 136 8.03 -4.55 13.09
N GLU A 137 8.16 -5.81 12.72
CA GLU A 137 7.03 -6.71 12.62
C GLU A 137 6.49 -7.03 14.01
N LEU A 138 5.17 -7.05 14.15
CA LEU A 138 4.47 -7.52 15.33
C LEU A 138 4.30 -9.03 15.19
N ASP A 139 4.78 -9.79 16.16
CA ASP A 139 4.52 -11.22 16.20
C ASP A 139 3.00 -11.46 16.35
N THR A 140 2.47 -12.39 15.55
CA THR A 140 1.03 -12.71 15.55
C THR A 140 0.52 -13.20 16.90
N ASP A 141 1.40 -13.76 17.73
CA ASP A 141 1.09 -14.20 19.09
C ASP A 141 0.77 -13.01 20.01
N ASP A 142 1.37 -11.83 19.78
CA ASP A 142 1.08 -10.62 20.55
C ASP A 142 -0.30 -10.01 20.21
N ILE A 143 -0.80 -10.26 18.99
CA ILE A 143 -2.13 -9.78 18.57
C ILE A 143 -3.25 -10.63 19.18
N ALA A 144 -3.02 -11.94 19.34
CA ALA A 144 -3.97 -12.85 19.97
C ALA A 144 -4.22 -12.51 21.45
N ILE A 145 -3.16 -12.11 22.17
CA ILE A 145 -3.25 -11.75 23.59
C ILE A 145 -4.09 -10.48 23.82
N THR A 146 -4.03 -9.52 22.90
CA THR A 146 -4.87 -8.29 22.99
C THR A 146 -6.33 -8.56 22.73
N SER A 147 -6.67 -9.46 21.80
CA SER A 147 -8.07 -9.82 21.49
C SER A 147 -8.72 -10.69 22.58
N GLU A 148 -7.97 -11.58 23.22
CA GLU A 148 -8.47 -12.38 24.34
C GLU A 148 -8.71 -11.52 25.60
N ASN A 149 -7.88 -10.52 25.84
CA ASN A 149 -8.07 -9.57 26.95
C ASN A 149 -9.32 -8.69 26.78
N GLU A 150 -9.67 -8.30 25.55
CA GLU A 150 -10.90 -7.54 25.30
C GLU A 150 -12.17 -8.36 25.52
N GLU A 151 -12.17 -9.67 25.16
CA GLU A 151 -13.28 -10.57 25.43
C GLU A 151 -13.43 -10.88 26.93
N GLU A 152 -12.32 -10.99 27.68
CA GLU A 152 -12.32 -11.25 29.11
C GLU A 152 -12.80 -10.03 29.91
N ILE A 153 -12.44 -8.81 29.48
CA ILE A 153 -12.93 -7.55 30.06
C ILE A 153 -14.43 -7.40 29.81
N CYS A 154 -14.93 -7.68 28.62
CA CYS A 154 -16.35 -7.61 28.32
C CYS A 154 -17.19 -8.60 29.14
N ARG A 155 -16.68 -9.79 29.44
CA ARG A 155 -17.37 -10.80 30.29
C ARG A 155 -17.37 -10.46 31.78
N ALA A 156 -16.47 -9.59 32.22
CA ALA A 156 -16.40 -9.20 33.64
C ALA A 156 -17.39 -8.08 34.02
N PHE A 157 -18.06 -7.48 33.04
CA PHE A 157 -19.04 -6.39 33.24
C PHE A 157 -20.50 -6.79 32.90
N ASP A 158 -20.76 -8.06 32.56
CA ASP A 158 -22.11 -8.65 32.51
C ASP A 158 -22.41 -9.42 33.82
#